data_f9513db3cde91af1edf5a40b5787c144
#
_entry.id   f9513db3cde91af1edf5a40b5787c144
#
_cell.length_a   1.000
_cell.length_b   1.000
_cell.length_c   1.000
_cell.angle_alpha   90.00
_cell.angle_beta   90.00
_cell.angle_gamma   90.00
#
_symmetry.space_group_name_H-M   'P 1'
#
loop_
_entity.id
_entity.type
_entity.pdbx_description
1 polymer ?
#
loop_
_entity_poly.entity_id
_entity_poly.type
_entity_poly.pdbx_seq_one_letter_code
_entity_poly.pdbx_strand_id
1 'polypeptide(L)'
;MCLQNCRLGFGIKSGKYASAKADMQAQRKAGTLHSINTLPGNVAVPVYIDTNSQYEHVLIYNRGAWWSDGARVNGWRSVGFACFGWGELCDGTRVVRAVSAPATNGFFPKKGYWRRGDCDARIGRMASFMRNKFPAYTKPAALGNFFGPNLESAVREFQRRTGLQADGKVGPITFAKLKSFGFGG
;
A
#
# COMPACT_ATOMS: atom_id res chain seq x y z
N MET A 1 -12.44 16.33 -16.74
CA MET A 1 -12.41 17.10 -15.45
C MET A 1 -11.77 16.34 -14.29
N CYS A 2 -11.92 15.02 -14.15
CA CYS A 2 -11.36 14.26 -13.01
C CYS A 2 -9.83 14.41 -12.80
N LEU A 3 -9.02 14.36 -13.88
CA LEU A 3 -7.57 14.57 -13.77
C LEU A 3 -7.24 16.00 -13.31
N GLN A 4 -8.00 17.01 -13.79
CA GLN A 4 -7.84 18.39 -13.33
C GLN A 4 -8.16 18.54 -11.85
N ASN A 5 -9.23 17.93 -11.36
CA ASN A 5 -9.60 17.97 -9.94
C ASN A 5 -8.58 17.23 -9.07
N CYS A 6 -8.09 16.08 -9.53
CA CYS A 6 -7.00 15.36 -8.87
C CYS A 6 -5.74 16.24 -8.78
N ARG A 7 -5.31 16.83 -9.87
CA ARG A 7 -4.17 17.76 -9.95
C ARG A 7 -4.30 18.92 -8.97
N LEU A 8 -5.45 19.58 -8.93
CA LEU A 8 -5.69 20.69 -7.99
C LEU A 8 -5.63 20.22 -6.52
N GLY A 9 -6.12 19.00 -6.22
CA GLY A 9 -6.00 18.41 -4.90
C GLY A 9 -4.55 18.19 -4.43
N PHE A 10 -3.60 18.05 -5.38
CA PHE A 10 -2.16 18.02 -5.10
C PHE A 10 -1.47 19.39 -5.22
N GLY A 11 -2.21 20.48 -5.44
CA GLY A 11 -1.66 21.84 -5.60
C GLY A 11 -0.91 22.07 -6.90
N ILE A 12 -1.12 21.24 -7.93
CA ILE A 12 -0.46 21.34 -9.24
C ILE A 12 -1.24 22.31 -10.12
N LYS A 13 -0.63 23.39 -10.54
CA LYS A 13 -1.29 24.49 -11.28
C LYS A 13 -1.46 24.22 -12.77
N SER A 14 -0.54 23.47 -13.39
CA SER A 14 -0.55 23.18 -14.84
C SER A 14 -0.61 21.69 -15.11
N GLY A 15 -1.33 21.26 -16.14
CA GLY A 15 -1.46 19.87 -16.55
C GLY A 15 -0.60 19.52 -17.75
N LYS A 16 -0.23 18.25 -17.85
CA LYS A 16 0.55 17.68 -18.95
C LYS A 16 -0.28 16.77 -19.84
N TYR A 17 -1.26 16.07 -19.28
CA TYR A 17 -2.04 15.06 -19.99
C TYR A 17 -3.49 15.46 -20.18
N ALA A 18 -4.07 15.04 -21.30
CA ALA A 18 -5.47 15.37 -21.65
C ALA A 18 -6.51 14.57 -20.84
N SER A 19 -6.12 13.44 -20.25
CA SER A 19 -7.03 12.55 -19.52
C SER A 19 -6.32 11.72 -18.46
N ALA A 20 -7.10 11.16 -17.52
CA ALA A 20 -6.61 10.21 -16.53
C ALA A 20 -6.01 8.96 -17.18
N LYS A 21 -6.59 8.49 -18.30
CA LYS A 21 -6.07 7.38 -19.10
C LYS A 21 -4.67 7.66 -19.64
N ALA A 22 -4.46 8.85 -20.21
CA ALA A 22 -3.17 9.24 -20.78
C ALA A 22 -2.09 9.34 -19.70
N ASP A 23 -2.39 9.93 -18.54
CA ASP A 23 -1.48 9.99 -17.40
C ASP A 23 -1.17 8.59 -16.86
N MET A 24 -2.17 7.74 -16.67
CA MET A 24 -2.01 6.35 -16.22
C MET A 24 -1.12 5.53 -17.17
N GLN A 25 -1.33 5.66 -18.49
CA GLN A 25 -0.52 4.96 -19.50
C GLN A 25 0.94 5.42 -19.48
N ALA A 26 1.17 6.73 -19.33
CA ALA A 26 2.52 7.29 -19.20
C ALA A 26 3.23 6.74 -17.96
N GLN A 27 2.54 6.67 -16.82
CA GLN A 27 3.11 6.10 -15.58
C GLN A 27 3.36 4.60 -15.70
N ARG A 28 2.49 3.85 -16.36
CA ARG A 28 2.72 2.42 -16.64
C ARG A 28 3.98 2.23 -17.47
N LYS A 29 4.18 3.03 -18.53
CA LYS A 29 5.38 2.99 -19.37
C LYS A 29 6.65 3.38 -18.60
N ALA A 30 6.54 4.32 -17.66
CA ALA A 30 7.66 4.79 -16.83
C ALA A 30 7.95 3.92 -15.60
N GLY A 31 7.14 2.87 -15.32
CA GLY A 31 7.28 2.02 -14.14
C GLY A 31 6.90 2.71 -12.82
N THR A 32 6.13 3.79 -12.87
CA THR A 32 5.67 4.58 -11.70
C THR A 32 4.21 4.34 -11.35
N LEU A 33 3.55 3.40 -12.04
CA LEU A 33 2.22 2.89 -11.70
C LEU A 33 2.35 1.59 -10.91
N HIS A 34 1.79 1.55 -9.72
CA HIS A 34 1.90 0.44 -8.77
C HIS A 34 0.56 -0.26 -8.54
N SER A 35 0.60 -1.53 -8.13
CA SER A 35 -0.61 -2.27 -7.78
C SER A 35 -1.37 -1.61 -6.64
N ILE A 36 -2.70 -1.62 -6.70
CA ILE A 36 -3.58 -1.15 -5.62
C ILE A 36 -3.31 -1.87 -4.29
N ASN A 37 -2.82 -3.10 -4.36
CA ASN A 37 -2.46 -3.89 -3.18
C ASN A 37 -1.22 -3.35 -2.43
N THR A 38 -0.49 -2.41 -3.03
CA THR A 38 0.67 -1.75 -2.44
C THR A 38 0.39 -0.30 -2.07
N LEU A 39 -0.89 0.07 -1.95
CA LEU A 39 -1.33 1.43 -1.64
C LEU A 39 -0.67 1.95 -0.35
N PRO A 40 0.01 3.11 -0.38
CA PRO A 40 0.71 3.62 0.78
C PRO A 40 -0.28 4.16 1.82
N GLY A 41 -0.09 3.76 3.10
CA GLY A 41 -1.01 4.14 4.17
C GLY A 41 -0.85 5.58 4.72
N ASN A 42 0.23 6.27 4.38
CA ASN A 42 0.64 7.51 5.04
C ASN A 42 0.84 8.73 4.13
N VAL A 43 0.63 8.58 2.83
CA VAL A 43 0.76 9.66 1.84
C VAL A 43 -0.46 9.72 0.93
N ALA A 44 -0.71 10.89 0.35
CA ALA A 44 -1.72 11.05 -0.68
C ALA A 44 -1.18 10.57 -2.03
N VAL A 45 -1.97 9.80 -2.76
CA VAL A 45 -1.61 9.28 -4.09
C VAL A 45 -2.80 9.35 -5.06
N PRO A 46 -2.57 9.56 -6.36
CA PRO A 46 -3.58 9.36 -7.38
C PRO A 46 -3.82 7.86 -7.59
N VAL A 47 -5.08 7.47 -7.72
CA VAL A 47 -5.51 6.09 -7.97
C VAL A 47 -6.37 6.06 -9.22
N TYR A 48 -5.95 5.27 -10.21
CA TYR A 48 -6.58 5.21 -11.53
C TYR A 48 -7.59 4.08 -11.60
N ILE A 49 -8.79 4.41 -12.06
CA ILE A 49 -9.96 3.55 -12.03
C ILE A 49 -10.49 3.34 -13.44
N ASP A 50 -10.86 2.10 -13.75
CA ASP A 50 -11.61 1.74 -14.93
C ASP A 50 -13.09 2.10 -14.72
N THR A 51 -13.59 3.02 -15.50
CA THR A 51 -15.00 3.46 -15.51
C THR A 51 -15.69 3.11 -16.81
N ASN A 52 -15.04 2.29 -17.66
CA ASN A 52 -15.51 1.96 -19.00
C ASN A 52 -15.66 3.20 -19.89
N SER A 53 -14.94 4.26 -19.56
CA SER A 53 -14.91 5.54 -20.30
C SER A 53 -13.64 5.62 -21.15
N GLN A 54 -13.72 6.28 -22.28
CA GLN A 54 -12.54 6.54 -23.11
C GLN A 54 -11.44 7.35 -22.38
N TYR A 55 -11.82 8.10 -21.34
CA TYR A 55 -10.92 8.98 -20.58
C TYR A 55 -10.46 8.36 -19.26
N GLU A 56 -11.11 7.30 -18.77
CA GLU A 56 -10.98 6.70 -17.46
C GLU A 56 -11.14 7.73 -16.31
N HIS A 57 -10.89 7.29 -15.07
CA HIS A 57 -11.06 8.15 -13.90
C HIS A 57 -9.87 8.08 -12.97
N VAL A 58 -9.63 9.14 -12.20
CA VAL A 58 -8.61 9.19 -11.17
C VAL A 58 -9.18 9.73 -9.87
N LEU A 59 -8.90 9.02 -8.79
CA LEU A 59 -9.23 9.36 -7.40
C LEU A 59 -7.99 9.87 -6.68
N ILE A 60 -8.20 10.54 -5.57
CA ILE A 60 -7.15 10.74 -4.55
C ILE A 60 -7.41 9.79 -3.40
N TYR A 61 -6.42 8.98 -3.07
CA TYR A 61 -6.37 8.27 -1.79
C TYR A 61 -5.45 9.04 -0.85
N ASN A 62 -5.90 9.30 0.38
CA ASN A 62 -5.12 9.97 1.38
C ASN A 62 -5.40 9.37 2.77
N ARG A 63 -4.45 8.62 3.32
CA ARG A 63 -4.49 8.09 4.69
C ARG A 63 -5.80 7.38 5.06
N GLY A 64 -6.28 6.49 4.20
CA GLY A 64 -7.54 5.75 4.40
C GLY A 64 -8.79 6.45 3.88
N ALA A 65 -8.71 7.70 3.47
CA ALA A 65 -9.83 8.43 2.86
C ALA A 65 -9.71 8.45 1.33
N TRP A 66 -10.84 8.38 0.66
CA TRP A 66 -10.96 8.40 -0.79
C TRP A 66 -11.73 9.63 -1.26
N TRP A 67 -11.26 10.23 -2.33
CA TRP A 67 -11.83 11.47 -2.87
C TRP A 67 -12.00 11.34 -4.37
N SER A 68 -13.19 11.70 -4.87
CA SER A 68 -13.52 11.79 -6.29
C SER A 68 -14.09 13.17 -6.56
N ASP A 69 -13.49 13.88 -7.50
CA ASP A 69 -13.96 15.21 -7.95
C ASP A 69 -14.27 16.19 -6.80
N GLY A 70 -13.46 16.15 -5.74
CA GLY A 70 -13.61 17.01 -4.56
C GLY A 70 -14.55 16.48 -3.48
N ALA A 71 -15.28 15.37 -3.73
CA ALA A 71 -16.16 14.73 -2.76
C ALA A 71 -15.54 13.48 -2.14
N ARG A 72 -15.86 13.20 -0.88
CA ARG A 72 -15.45 11.96 -0.20
C ARG A 72 -16.30 10.79 -0.71
N VAL A 73 -15.64 9.65 -0.99
CA VAL A 73 -16.29 8.42 -1.47
C VAL A 73 -15.90 7.20 -0.63
N ASN A 74 -16.65 6.12 -0.71
CA ASN A 74 -16.44 4.89 0.07
C ASN A 74 -15.43 3.91 -0.58
N GLY A 75 -14.38 4.44 -1.20
CA GLY A 75 -13.36 3.65 -1.87
C GLY A 75 -13.55 3.61 -3.39
N TRP A 76 -12.56 3.06 -4.09
CA TRP A 76 -12.57 3.03 -5.55
C TRP A 76 -13.72 2.19 -6.13
N ARG A 77 -14.16 1.12 -5.42
CA ARG A 77 -15.27 0.27 -5.86
C ARG A 77 -16.63 0.98 -5.93
N SER A 78 -16.78 2.11 -5.25
CA SER A 78 -17.98 2.92 -5.35
C SER A 78 -18.01 3.84 -6.59
N VAL A 79 -16.91 3.88 -7.35
CA VAL A 79 -16.72 4.82 -8.48
C VAL A 79 -16.51 4.10 -9.81
N GLY A 80 -15.91 2.91 -9.81
CA GLY A 80 -15.60 2.21 -11.06
C GLY A 80 -15.57 0.68 -10.93
N PHE A 81 -15.35 0.01 -12.06
CA PHE A 81 -15.46 -1.44 -12.21
C PHE A 81 -14.17 -2.17 -11.83
N ALA A 82 -13.03 -1.57 -12.12
CA ALA A 82 -11.71 -2.11 -11.81
C ALA A 82 -10.75 -0.99 -11.41
N CYS A 83 -9.62 -1.36 -10.82
CA CYS A 83 -8.58 -0.43 -10.43
C CYS A 83 -7.28 -0.79 -11.17
N PHE A 84 -6.77 0.15 -11.94
CA PHE A 84 -5.48 -0.02 -12.64
C PHE A 84 -4.28 0.08 -11.70
N GLY A 85 -4.44 0.78 -10.59
CA GLY A 85 -3.37 0.97 -9.60
C GLY A 85 -3.24 2.41 -9.12
N TRP A 86 -2.19 2.67 -8.32
CA TRP A 86 -1.85 4.02 -7.87
C TRP A 86 -0.55 4.51 -8.50
N GLY A 87 -0.45 5.82 -8.69
CA GLY A 87 0.69 6.47 -9.34
C GLY A 87 1.58 7.26 -8.40
N GLU A 88 2.85 7.36 -8.72
CA GLU A 88 3.80 8.26 -8.05
C GLU A 88 3.69 9.71 -8.53
N LEU A 89 3.12 9.89 -9.73
CA LEU A 89 2.89 11.18 -10.35
C LEU A 89 1.40 11.47 -10.41
N CYS A 90 1.03 12.73 -10.47
CA CYS A 90 -0.27 13.19 -10.88
C CYS A 90 -0.05 14.21 -12.01
N ASP A 91 -0.61 13.91 -13.17
CA ASP A 91 -0.52 14.75 -14.36
C ASP A 91 0.95 15.14 -14.71
N GLY A 92 1.84 14.14 -14.66
CA GLY A 92 3.26 14.28 -14.94
C GLY A 92 4.11 14.89 -13.83
N THR A 93 3.50 15.38 -12.75
CA THR A 93 4.21 15.93 -11.59
C THR A 93 4.33 14.88 -10.49
N ARG A 94 5.54 14.66 -9.96
CA ARG A 94 5.76 13.71 -8.88
C ARG A 94 5.13 14.22 -7.58
N VAL A 95 4.10 13.52 -7.11
CA VAL A 95 3.39 13.81 -5.86
C VAL A 95 3.82 12.89 -4.72
N VAL A 96 4.38 11.74 -5.07
CA VAL A 96 5.03 10.85 -4.12
C VAL A 96 6.51 10.79 -4.48
N ARG A 97 7.39 11.08 -3.54
CA ARG A 97 8.79 10.69 -3.70
C ARG A 97 8.79 9.17 -3.78
N ALA A 98 9.55 8.61 -4.74
CA ALA A 98 9.72 7.16 -4.80
C ALA A 98 9.91 6.68 -3.36
N VAL A 99 8.95 5.93 -2.85
CA VAL A 99 9.15 5.23 -1.59
C VAL A 99 10.13 4.15 -2.02
N SER A 100 11.42 4.46 -1.89
CA SER A 100 12.42 3.41 -1.90
C SER A 100 11.88 2.38 -0.94
N ALA A 101 11.69 1.16 -1.40
CA ALA A 101 11.20 0.08 -0.55
C ALA A 101 11.96 0.22 0.78
N PRO A 102 11.25 0.35 1.91
CA PRO A 102 11.91 0.70 3.17
C PRO A 102 13.09 -0.24 3.32
N ALA A 103 14.28 0.34 3.59
CA ALA A 103 15.50 -0.44 3.67
C ALA A 103 15.26 -1.61 4.62
N THR A 104 15.17 -2.79 4.05
CA THR A 104 14.77 -4.00 4.79
C THR A 104 15.95 -4.61 5.53
N ASN A 105 17.13 -3.97 5.40
CA ASN A 105 18.40 -4.36 6.05
C ASN A 105 18.66 -5.89 5.99
N GLY A 106 18.31 -6.52 4.86
CA GLY A 106 18.44 -7.96 4.71
C GLY A 106 17.39 -8.78 5.48
N PHE A 107 16.33 -8.14 5.99
CA PHE A 107 15.28 -8.84 6.74
C PHE A 107 14.53 -9.89 5.91
N PHE A 108 14.36 -9.66 4.60
CA PHE A 108 13.61 -10.57 3.73
C PHE A 108 14.49 -11.59 3.00
N PRO A 109 13.93 -12.77 2.65
CA PRO A 109 14.52 -13.66 1.66
C PRO A 109 14.47 -13.05 0.26
N LYS A 110 15.15 -13.68 -0.73
CA LYS A 110 15.15 -13.21 -2.14
C LYS A 110 13.75 -12.95 -2.74
N LYS A 111 12.72 -13.68 -2.28
CA LYS A 111 11.32 -13.45 -2.72
C LYS A 111 10.69 -12.17 -2.18
N GLY A 112 11.34 -11.45 -1.26
CA GLY A 112 10.92 -10.13 -0.78
C GLY A 112 9.83 -10.11 0.30
N TYR A 113 9.41 -11.25 0.83
CA TYR A 113 8.39 -11.34 1.89
C TYR A 113 8.47 -12.66 2.67
N TRP A 114 7.87 -12.65 3.87
CA TRP A 114 7.60 -13.85 4.69
C TRP A 114 6.14 -14.24 4.61
N ARG A 115 5.87 -15.54 4.60
CA ARG A 115 4.52 -16.11 4.63
C ARG A 115 4.49 -17.43 5.40
N ARG A 116 3.31 -17.95 5.65
CA ARG A 116 3.10 -19.29 6.20
C ARG A 116 3.93 -20.34 5.47
N GLY A 117 4.60 -21.18 6.25
CA GLY A 117 5.50 -22.23 5.78
C GLY A 117 6.99 -21.82 5.76
N ASP A 118 7.30 -20.54 5.89
CA ASP A 118 8.69 -20.08 5.94
C ASP A 118 9.31 -20.35 7.31
N CYS A 119 10.64 -20.61 7.35
CA CYS A 119 11.39 -20.83 8.57
C CYS A 119 12.73 -20.05 8.52
N ASP A 120 12.93 -19.12 9.47
CA ASP A 120 14.14 -18.29 9.53
C ASP A 120 14.21 -17.58 10.90
N ALA A 121 15.42 -17.37 11.42
CA ALA A 121 15.65 -16.67 12.70
C ALA A 121 15.07 -15.24 12.72
N ARG A 122 15.00 -14.57 11.55
CA ARG A 122 14.39 -13.25 11.41
C ARG A 122 12.88 -13.26 11.68
N ILE A 123 12.20 -14.36 11.32
CA ILE A 123 10.80 -14.60 11.67
C ILE A 123 10.64 -14.70 13.19
N GLY A 124 11.53 -15.39 13.87
CA GLY A 124 11.50 -15.53 15.32
C GLY A 124 11.64 -14.19 16.05
N ARG A 125 12.55 -13.31 15.58
CA ARG A 125 12.67 -11.96 16.12
C ARG A 125 11.39 -11.14 15.95
N MET A 126 10.80 -11.18 14.77
CA MET A 126 9.54 -10.50 14.49
C MET A 126 8.40 -11.05 15.35
N ALA A 127 8.27 -12.35 15.45
CA ALA A 127 7.25 -13.02 16.25
C ALA A 127 7.37 -12.63 17.74
N SER A 128 8.59 -12.60 18.27
CA SER A 128 8.86 -12.17 19.65
C SER A 128 8.50 -10.69 19.86
N PHE A 129 8.84 -9.83 18.92
CA PHE A 129 8.42 -8.42 18.95
C PHE A 129 6.89 -8.30 18.96
N MET A 130 6.20 -9.00 18.04
CA MET A 130 4.73 -8.94 17.95
C MET A 130 4.08 -9.45 19.24
N ARG A 131 4.60 -10.52 19.86
CA ARG A 131 4.10 -11.02 21.13
C ARG A 131 4.21 -9.98 22.25
N ASN A 132 5.36 -9.33 22.34
CA ASN A 132 5.61 -8.36 23.40
C ASN A 132 4.81 -7.06 23.20
N LYS A 133 4.68 -6.62 21.96
CA LYS A 133 4.02 -5.35 21.63
C LYS A 133 2.49 -5.47 21.49
N PHE A 134 2.02 -6.65 21.05
CA PHE A 134 0.61 -6.90 20.73
C PHE A 134 0.09 -8.19 21.38
N PRO A 135 0.19 -8.36 22.71
CA PRO A 135 -0.17 -9.61 23.39
C PRO A 135 -1.63 -10.01 23.23
N ALA A 136 -2.52 -9.04 23.03
CA ALA A 136 -3.96 -9.28 22.91
C ALA A 136 -4.37 -10.21 21.76
N TYR A 137 -3.57 -10.30 20.70
CA TYR A 137 -3.89 -11.13 19.53
C TYR A 137 -2.73 -12.01 19.07
N THR A 138 -1.61 -12.00 19.79
CA THR A 138 -0.46 -12.87 19.49
C THR A 138 -0.37 -14.00 20.51
N LYS A 139 -0.79 -15.21 20.12
CA LYS A 139 -0.78 -16.36 21.02
C LYS A 139 0.66 -16.83 21.35
N PRO A 140 1.00 -17.06 22.63
CA PRO A 140 2.39 -17.38 23.05
C PRO A 140 2.98 -18.66 22.46
N ALA A 141 2.16 -19.70 22.29
CA ALA A 141 2.60 -21.07 21.96
C ALA A 141 3.10 -21.27 20.52
N ALA A 142 3.25 -20.20 19.74
CA ALA A 142 3.49 -20.34 18.30
C ALA A 142 4.71 -19.59 17.79
N LEU A 143 5.60 -19.20 18.65
CA LEU A 143 6.62 -18.23 18.35
C LEU A 143 8.00 -18.85 18.38
N GLY A 144 8.38 -19.38 17.27
CA GLY A 144 9.73 -19.75 16.95
C GLY A 144 10.11 -19.15 15.61
N ASN A 145 11.10 -19.72 14.99
CA ASN A 145 11.59 -19.32 13.66
C ASN A 145 10.66 -19.73 12.52
N PHE A 146 9.55 -20.41 12.83
CA PHE A 146 8.58 -20.91 11.86
C PHE A 146 7.38 -19.97 11.72
N PHE A 147 7.06 -19.58 10.48
CA PHE A 147 5.86 -18.81 10.17
C PHE A 147 4.65 -19.75 10.11
N GLY A 148 4.16 -20.12 11.28
CA GLY A 148 3.04 -21.03 11.43
C GLY A 148 1.68 -20.33 11.31
N PRO A 149 0.56 -21.10 11.42
CA PRO A 149 -0.80 -20.56 11.28
C PRO A 149 -1.12 -19.49 12.34
N ASN A 150 -0.59 -19.62 13.55
CA ASN A 150 -0.83 -18.63 14.60
C ASN A 150 -0.12 -17.29 14.34
N LEU A 151 1.11 -17.34 13.79
CA LEU A 151 1.81 -16.11 13.37
C LEU A 151 1.12 -15.47 12.16
N GLU A 152 0.66 -16.26 11.20
CA GLU A 152 -0.15 -15.76 10.08
C GLU A 152 -1.41 -15.03 10.58
N SER A 153 -2.13 -15.64 11.52
CA SER A 153 -3.32 -15.04 12.13
C SER A 153 -3.00 -13.73 12.84
N ALA A 154 -1.91 -13.69 13.61
CA ALA A 154 -1.45 -12.49 14.28
C ALA A 154 -1.06 -11.37 13.28
N VAL A 155 -0.39 -11.74 12.18
CA VAL A 155 -0.03 -10.80 11.12
C VAL A 155 -1.29 -10.24 10.43
N ARG A 156 -2.27 -11.07 10.10
CA ARG A 156 -3.56 -10.62 9.54
C ARG A 156 -4.27 -9.65 10.47
N GLU A 157 -4.31 -9.94 11.76
CA GLU A 157 -4.94 -9.06 12.74
C GLU A 157 -4.18 -7.74 12.89
N PHE A 158 -2.85 -7.78 12.93
CA PHE A 158 -2.03 -6.58 12.90
C PHE A 158 -2.31 -5.72 11.65
N GLN A 159 -2.33 -6.34 10.47
CA GLN A 159 -2.63 -5.67 9.21
C GLN A 159 -4.02 -5.02 9.25
N ARG A 160 -5.04 -5.75 9.70
CA ARG A 160 -6.40 -5.24 9.83
C ARG A 160 -6.50 -4.02 10.76
N ARG A 161 -5.89 -4.10 11.96
CA ARG A 161 -5.89 -3.02 12.95
C ARG A 161 -5.10 -1.79 12.53
N THR A 162 -4.12 -1.99 11.66
CA THR A 162 -3.26 -0.89 11.18
C THR A 162 -3.64 -0.37 9.80
N GLY A 163 -4.80 -0.81 9.26
CA GLY A 163 -5.34 -0.33 7.98
C GLY A 163 -4.59 -0.88 6.76
N LEU A 164 -3.85 -1.99 6.91
CA LEU A 164 -3.19 -2.68 5.81
C LEU A 164 -4.10 -3.77 5.24
N GLN A 165 -3.78 -4.23 4.02
CA GLN A 165 -4.41 -5.43 3.47
C GLN A 165 -4.04 -6.64 4.33
N ALA A 166 -5.06 -7.33 4.88
CA ALA A 166 -4.89 -8.47 5.77
C ALA A 166 -4.64 -9.77 4.99
N ASP A 167 -3.54 -9.83 4.23
CA ASP A 167 -3.14 -10.99 3.43
C ASP A 167 -2.32 -12.04 4.21
N GLY A 168 -1.92 -11.72 5.44
CA GLY A 168 -1.13 -12.58 6.30
C GLY A 168 0.34 -12.72 5.89
N LYS A 169 0.82 -11.93 4.93
CA LYS A 169 2.22 -11.90 4.52
C LYS A 169 2.94 -10.69 5.11
N VAL A 170 4.21 -10.86 5.43
CA VAL A 170 5.05 -9.74 5.86
C VAL A 170 5.97 -9.37 4.73
N GLY A 171 5.52 -8.43 3.92
CA GLY A 171 6.31 -7.74 2.90
C GLY A 171 6.79 -6.38 3.38
N PRO A 172 7.44 -5.59 2.50
CA PRO A 172 8.00 -4.28 2.86
C PRO A 172 7.04 -3.33 3.55
N ILE A 173 5.75 -3.32 3.14
CA ILE A 173 4.72 -2.45 3.71
C ILE A 173 4.39 -2.86 5.15
N THR A 174 4.14 -4.15 5.39
CA THR A 174 3.88 -4.67 6.73
C THR A 174 5.09 -4.48 7.63
N PHE A 175 6.30 -4.69 7.10
CA PHE A 175 7.55 -4.48 7.81
C PHE A 175 7.76 -3.01 8.20
N ALA A 176 7.53 -2.07 7.27
CA ALA A 176 7.60 -0.64 7.57
C ALA A 176 6.61 -0.24 8.67
N LYS A 177 5.43 -0.84 8.67
CA LYS A 177 4.43 -0.62 9.71
C LYS A 177 4.88 -1.19 11.07
N LEU A 178 5.49 -2.38 11.09
CA LEU A 178 6.10 -2.94 12.31
C LEU A 178 7.22 -2.05 12.83
N LYS A 179 8.07 -1.52 11.95
CA LYS A 179 9.13 -0.56 12.32
C LYS A 179 8.57 0.71 12.95
N SER A 180 7.46 1.24 12.49
CA SER A 180 6.82 2.42 13.10
C SER A 180 6.33 2.18 14.53
N PHE A 181 6.20 0.91 14.94
CA PHE A 181 5.91 0.50 16.31
C PHE A 181 7.18 0.12 17.12
N GLY A 182 8.37 0.26 16.52
CA GLY A 182 9.65 0.05 17.18
C GLY A 182 10.34 -1.29 16.84
N PHE A 183 9.90 -2.03 15.80
CA PHE A 183 10.60 -3.23 15.37
C PHE A 183 11.92 -2.88 14.69
N GLY A 184 13.05 -3.36 15.21
CA GLY A 184 14.38 -3.06 14.68
C GLY A 184 14.81 -3.91 13.47
N GLY A 185 14.20 -5.10 13.25
CA GLY A 185 14.54 -6.03 12.15
C GLY A 185 15.44 -7.18 12.57
#